data_296d644f9763b48a7d1386d3822d5df4
#
_entry.id   296d644f9763b48a7d1386d3822d5df4
#
_cell.length_a   1.000
_cell.length_b   1.000
_cell.length_c   1.000
_cell.angle_alpha   90.00
_cell.angle_beta   90.00
_cell.angle_gamma   90.00
#
_symmetry.space_group_name_H-M   'P 1'
#
loop_
_entity.id
_entity.type
_entity.pdbx_description
1 polymer ?
#
loop_
_entity_poly.entity_id
_entity_poly.type
_entity_poly.pdbx_seq_one_letter_code
_entity_poly.pdbx_strand_id
1 'polypeptide(L)'
;MMMILSGFLAKLKGNMNKVKPIGIGLLGAGTIGAGVINALEGKSDLLTERIGRPVKLMGILVRNASNHHASSNIDLPFTENAEALITSDDVDIIIEVLGGEHPAIELINLAIKSNKHVVTANKEVMAKHGMALLHNANKEGVLIGYEGSVGGGIPIISALTHQLATNEISAVQAIINGTTNYILSNMSAGGASFNAALNEAQMKGFAEADSSYDVNGDDAAYKLAILSSVAFRSAIHDVDVFREGIESIGPEDFIYAKELGYCIKLLAISKLEGQFVRARVHPSLIPMDHPLAQVNGVDNAIELEGDLVEWSMLQGPGAGSGPTTSAILGDLINIGQKLDSAGLKPNNIEIASKYKSLPLDDLETKYYLRLHVKDLPGVMAKISRVLGDMNVSLATVIQKEIDDEAESTAEIVITTHKSLEKSMQNAIKQLKSLDVIKAICS
;
A
#
# COMPACT_ATOMS: atom_id res chain seq x y z
N MET A 1 51.16 -8.08 -3.86
CA MET A 1 49.81 -7.92 -3.25
C MET A 1 48.68 -8.18 -4.26
N MET A 2 48.72 -7.63 -5.48
CA MET A 2 47.69 -7.86 -6.52
C MET A 2 47.57 -9.32 -7.01
N MET A 3 48.65 -10.05 -7.14
CA MET A 3 48.67 -11.46 -7.57
C MET A 3 48.10 -12.43 -6.50
N ILE A 4 48.22 -12.11 -5.21
CA ILE A 4 47.70 -12.94 -4.11
C ILE A 4 46.18 -12.75 -4.02
N LEU A 5 45.69 -11.52 -4.24
CA LEU A 5 44.24 -11.22 -4.29
C LEU A 5 43.56 -11.87 -5.50
N SER A 6 44.20 -11.86 -6.69
CA SER A 6 43.65 -12.51 -7.89
C SER A 6 43.57 -14.04 -7.75
N GLY A 7 44.56 -14.67 -7.11
CA GLY A 7 44.56 -16.10 -6.83
C GLY A 7 43.54 -16.51 -5.76
N PHE A 8 43.29 -15.65 -4.75
CA PHE A 8 42.28 -15.86 -3.72
C PHE A 8 40.86 -15.70 -4.29
N LEU A 9 40.64 -14.68 -5.12
CA LEU A 9 39.38 -14.47 -5.85
C LEU A 9 39.06 -15.59 -6.86
N ALA A 10 40.08 -16.09 -7.57
CA ALA A 10 39.93 -17.23 -8.49
C ALA A 10 39.61 -18.54 -7.73
N LYS A 11 40.21 -18.75 -6.56
CA LYS A 11 39.94 -19.90 -5.69
C LYS A 11 38.55 -19.84 -5.05
N LEU A 12 38.09 -18.65 -4.66
CA LEU A 12 36.71 -18.41 -4.20
C LEU A 12 35.71 -18.68 -5.32
N LYS A 13 35.92 -18.14 -6.54
CA LYS A 13 35.06 -18.43 -7.70
C LYS A 13 35.07 -19.93 -8.10
N GLY A 14 36.20 -20.61 -8.00
CA GLY A 14 36.30 -22.04 -8.29
C GLY A 14 35.60 -22.95 -7.27
N ASN A 15 35.52 -22.54 -6.00
CA ASN A 15 34.76 -23.27 -4.98
C ASN A 15 33.24 -22.99 -5.06
N MET A 16 32.84 -21.79 -5.46
CA MET A 16 31.43 -21.43 -5.65
C MET A 16 30.74 -22.21 -6.78
N ASN A 17 31.50 -22.61 -7.83
CA ASN A 17 30.98 -23.44 -8.92
C ASN A 17 30.65 -24.90 -8.52
N LYS A 18 30.94 -25.32 -7.29
CA LYS A 18 30.60 -26.66 -6.76
C LYS A 18 29.36 -26.66 -5.85
N VAL A 19 28.84 -25.51 -5.53
CA VAL A 19 27.64 -25.41 -4.64
C VAL A 19 26.37 -25.46 -5.52
N LYS A 20 25.40 -26.33 -5.16
CA LYS A 20 24.11 -26.41 -5.86
C LYS A 20 23.45 -25.00 -5.86
N PRO A 21 23.04 -24.47 -7.03
CA PRO A 21 22.37 -23.18 -7.08
C PRO A 21 21.03 -23.24 -6.36
N ILE A 22 20.54 -22.07 -5.88
CA ILE A 22 19.17 -21.92 -5.41
C ILE A 22 18.27 -21.90 -6.63
N GLY A 23 17.36 -22.86 -6.72
CA GLY A 23 16.39 -22.97 -7.80
C GLY A 23 15.17 -22.07 -7.59
N ILE A 24 14.84 -21.26 -8.58
CA ILE A 24 13.71 -20.34 -8.55
C ILE A 24 12.63 -20.80 -9.53
N GLY A 25 11.40 -20.94 -9.03
CA GLY A 25 10.20 -21.03 -9.86
C GLY A 25 9.48 -19.66 -9.87
N LEU A 26 9.28 -19.08 -11.06
CA LEU A 26 8.60 -17.80 -11.21
C LEU A 26 7.15 -18.01 -11.69
N LEU A 27 6.17 -17.54 -10.95
CA LEU A 27 4.76 -17.60 -11.32
C LEU A 27 4.31 -16.25 -11.88
N GLY A 28 4.26 -16.14 -13.20
CA GLY A 28 3.87 -14.95 -13.95
C GLY A 28 5.02 -14.25 -14.65
N ALA A 29 4.81 -13.88 -15.93
CA ALA A 29 5.77 -13.15 -16.77
C ALA A 29 5.20 -11.80 -17.26
N GLY A 30 4.32 -11.17 -16.46
CA GLY A 30 3.82 -9.81 -16.70
C GLY A 30 4.89 -8.75 -16.44
N THR A 31 4.50 -7.50 -16.27
CA THR A 31 5.41 -6.35 -16.06
C THR A 31 6.41 -6.59 -14.91
N ILE A 32 5.95 -7.10 -13.78
CA ILE A 32 6.81 -7.38 -12.62
C ILE A 32 7.67 -8.61 -12.89
N GLY A 33 7.08 -9.71 -13.42
CA GLY A 33 7.81 -10.94 -13.74
C GLY A 33 8.94 -10.71 -14.74
N ALA A 34 8.72 -9.90 -15.78
CA ALA A 34 9.76 -9.49 -16.71
C ALA A 34 10.90 -8.70 -16.01
N GLY A 35 10.54 -7.80 -15.08
CA GLY A 35 11.51 -7.10 -14.25
C GLY A 35 12.36 -8.06 -13.41
N VAL A 36 11.74 -9.07 -12.80
CA VAL A 36 12.43 -10.11 -12.01
C VAL A 36 13.37 -10.93 -12.90
N ILE A 37 12.93 -11.39 -14.08
CA ILE A 37 13.77 -12.13 -15.03
C ILE A 37 15.02 -11.32 -15.40
N ASN A 38 14.82 -10.09 -15.87
CA ASN A 38 15.92 -9.21 -16.26
C ASN A 38 16.90 -8.94 -15.10
N ALA A 39 16.39 -8.82 -13.88
CA ALA A 39 17.20 -8.55 -12.72
C ALA A 39 17.97 -9.80 -12.24
N LEU A 40 17.37 -10.99 -12.31
CA LEU A 40 18.05 -12.26 -12.00
C LEU A 40 19.23 -12.51 -12.97
N GLU A 41 19.06 -12.20 -14.24
CA GLU A 41 20.14 -12.30 -15.25
C GLU A 41 21.18 -11.19 -15.06
N GLY A 42 20.75 -9.93 -15.08
CA GLY A 42 21.65 -8.79 -15.08
C GLY A 42 22.42 -8.56 -13.77
N LYS A 43 21.95 -9.14 -12.65
CA LYS A 43 22.57 -9.01 -11.32
C LYS A 43 23.02 -10.35 -10.73
N SER A 44 23.18 -11.38 -11.54
CA SER A 44 23.52 -12.74 -11.11
C SER A 44 24.75 -12.79 -10.20
N ASP A 45 25.85 -12.10 -10.56
CA ASP A 45 27.10 -12.06 -9.76
C ASP A 45 26.86 -11.38 -8.40
N LEU A 46 26.09 -10.26 -8.38
CA LEU A 46 25.75 -9.54 -7.16
C LEU A 46 24.87 -10.38 -6.23
N LEU A 47 23.85 -11.05 -6.78
CA LEU A 47 22.98 -11.95 -6.02
C LEU A 47 23.80 -13.09 -5.41
N THR A 48 24.68 -13.70 -6.20
CA THR A 48 25.58 -14.76 -5.72
C THR A 48 26.47 -14.26 -4.57
N GLU A 49 27.02 -13.05 -4.70
CA GLU A 49 27.84 -12.43 -3.64
C GLU A 49 27.04 -12.20 -2.35
N ARG A 50 25.83 -11.68 -2.47
CA ARG A 50 24.98 -11.33 -1.32
C ARG A 50 24.39 -12.55 -0.63
N ILE A 51 24.00 -13.55 -1.38
CA ILE A 51 23.40 -14.78 -0.86
C ILE A 51 24.47 -15.78 -0.41
N GLY A 52 25.64 -15.80 -1.08
CA GLY A 52 26.70 -16.80 -0.89
C GLY A 52 26.54 -18.02 -1.81
N ARG A 53 25.47 -18.10 -2.61
CA ARG A 53 25.16 -19.17 -3.57
C ARG A 53 24.62 -18.61 -4.87
N PRO A 54 24.89 -19.26 -6.02
CA PRO A 54 24.26 -18.90 -7.28
C PRO A 54 22.74 -19.08 -7.23
N VAL A 55 22.02 -18.25 -7.95
CA VAL A 55 20.57 -18.36 -8.15
C VAL A 55 20.30 -18.76 -9.59
N LYS A 56 19.37 -19.69 -9.81
CA LYS A 56 19.02 -20.16 -11.16
C LYS A 56 17.50 -20.21 -11.33
N LEU A 57 17.02 -19.62 -12.42
CA LEU A 57 15.63 -19.72 -12.83
C LEU A 57 15.38 -21.11 -13.43
N MET A 58 14.52 -21.90 -12.79
CA MET A 58 14.21 -23.30 -13.15
C MET A 58 12.97 -23.41 -14.02
N GLY A 59 12.03 -22.48 -13.89
CA GLY A 59 10.81 -22.44 -14.69
C GLY A 59 10.05 -21.13 -14.52
N ILE A 60 9.30 -20.76 -15.54
CA ILE A 60 8.44 -19.58 -15.58
C ILE A 60 7.03 -20.02 -15.96
N LEU A 61 6.09 -19.91 -15.04
CA LEU A 61 4.69 -20.20 -15.30
C LEU A 61 4.04 -19.10 -16.11
N VAL A 62 3.45 -19.46 -17.21
CA VAL A 62 2.67 -18.57 -18.09
C VAL A 62 1.40 -19.27 -18.57
N ARG A 63 0.40 -18.50 -19.03
CA ARG A 63 -0.85 -19.06 -19.59
C ARG A 63 -0.66 -19.73 -20.93
N ASN A 64 0.30 -19.27 -21.75
CA ASN A 64 0.61 -19.81 -23.08
C ASN A 64 2.12 -19.71 -23.33
N ALA A 65 2.81 -20.83 -23.17
CA ALA A 65 4.27 -20.91 -23.32
C ALA A 65 4.71 -20.64 -24.77
N SER A 66 3.95 -21.09 -25.75
CA SER A 66 4.28 -20.92 -27.17
C SER A 66 4.41 -19.45 -27.58
N ASN A 67 3.55 -18.60 -27.08
CA ASN A 67 3.60 -17.15 -27.35
C ASN A 67 4.84 -16.49 -26.78
N HIS A 68 5.31 -16.93 -25.63
CA HIS A 68 6.50 -16.39 -24.97
C HIS A 68 7.79 -16.87 -25.61
N HIS A 69 7.88 -18.13 -26.01
CA HIS A 69 9.03 -18.65 -26.77
C HIS A 69 9.24 -17.94 -28.11
N ALA A 70 8.13 -17.57 -28.79
CA ALA A 70 8.21 -16.86 -30.07
C ALA A 70 8.69 -15.40 -29.94
N SER A 71 8.52 -14.78 -28.79
CA SER A 71 8.83 -13.37 -28.56
C SER A 71 10.14 -13.12 -27.81
N SER A 72 10.75 -14.14 -27.19
CA SER A 72 12.03 -14.02 -26.48
C SER A 72 13.21 -14.51 -27.31
N ASN A 73 14.28 -13.71 -27.39
CA ASN A 73 15.55 -14.11 -27.99
C ASN A 73 16.40 -14.99 -27.05
N ILE A 74 15.88 -15.34 -25.87
CA ILE A 74 16.55 -16.10 -24.81
C ILE A 74 15.77 -17.39 -24.61
N ASP A 75 16.48 -18.51 -24.48
CA ASP A 75 15.89 -19.82 -24.19
C ASP A 75 15.50 -19.90 -22.70
N LEU A 76 14.36 -19.28 -22.35
CA LEU A 76 13.80 -19.26 -21.00
C LEU A 76 12.89 -20.48 -20.79
N PRO A 77 12.92 -21.10 -19.60
CA PRO A 77 12.16 -22.32 -19.30
C PRO A 77 10.67 -22.03 -19.01
N PHE A 78 9.90 -21.62 -20.02
CA PHE A 78 8.46 -21.37 -19.88
C PHE A 78 7.69 -22.69 -19.73
N THR A 79 6.67 -22.68 -18.86
CA THR A 79 5.79 -23.82 -18.60
C THR A 79 4.35 -23.35 -18.36
N GLU A 80 3.38 -24.21 -18.68
CA GLU A 80 1.96 -24.04 -18.35
C GLU A 80 1.54 -24.94 -17.17
N ASN A 81 2.46 -25.79 -16.69
CA ASN A 81 2.19 -26.72 -15.58
C ASN A 81 2.72 -26.16 -14.26
N ALA A 82 1.84 -25.51 -13.52
CA ALA A 82 2.16 -24.93 -12.22
C ALA A 82 2.58 -25.99 -11.19
N GLU A 83 1.85 -27.13 -11.14
CA GLU A 83 2.12 -28.18 -10.16
C GLU A 83 3.51 -28.80 -10.37
N ALA A 84 3.85 -29.15 -11.61
CA ALA A 84 5.16 -29.71 -11.91
C ALA A 84 6.30 -28.74 -11.60
N LEU A 85 6.11 -27.42 -11.82
CA LEU A 85 7.09 -26.41 -11.44
C LEU A 85 7.25 -26.30 -9.93
N ILE A 86 6.16 -26.18 -9.20
CA ILE A 86 6.16 -25.95 -7.74
C ILE A 86 6.70 -27.18 -6.99
N THR A 87 6.34 -28.40 -7.43
CA THR A 87 6.75 -29.63 -6.73
C THR A 87 8.12 -30.16 -7.15
N SER A 88 8.78 -29.53 -8.12
CA SER A 88 10.12 -29.93 -8.58
C SER A 88 11.17 -29.88 -7.45
N ASP A 89 11.99 -30.92 -7.35
CA ASP A 89 13.13 -30.99 -6.40
C ASP A 89 14.25 -29.99 -6.71
N ASP A 90 14.26 -29.44 -7.92
CA ASP A 90 15.22 -28.43 -8.35
C ASP A 90 14.79 -27.00 -8.02
N VAL A 91 13.58 -26.80 -7.51
CA VAL A 91 13.03 -25.50 -7.07
C VAL A 91 13.10 -25.41 -5.55
N ASP A 92 13.72 -24.36 -5.03
CA ASP A 92 13.83 -24.07 -3.60
C ASP A 92 12.88 -22.92 -3.20
N ILE A 93 12.70 -21.92 -4.08
CA ILE A 93 11.91 -20.71 -3.82
C ILE A 93 10.94 -20.46 -4.98
N ILE A 94 9.69 -20.17 -4.64
CA ILE A 94 8.68 -19.71 -5.59
C ILE A 94 8.54 -18.20 -5.47
N ILE A 95 8.65 -17.49 -6.60
CA ILE A 95 8.34 -16.07 -6.72
C ILE A 95 6.96 -15.93 -7.40
N GLU A 96 5.96 -15.41 -6.68
CA GLU A 96 4.60 -15.22 -7.17
C GLU A 96 4.34 -13.76 -7.50
N VAL A 97 3.99 -13.48 -8.77
CA VAL A 97 3.67 -12.14 -9.31
C VAL A 97 2.52 -12.22 -10.32
N LEU A 98 1.53 -13.09 -10.05
CA LEU A 98 0.37 -13.28 -10.92
C LEU A 98 -0.64 -12.14 -10.79
N GLY A 99 -0.80 -11.63 -9.56
CA GLY A 99 -1.87 -10.69 -9.22
C GLY A 99 -3.25 -11.37 -9.08
N GLY A 100 -4.17 -10.69 -8.41
CA GLY A 100 -5.47 -11.24 -8.06
C GLY A 100 -5.40 -12.32 -6.97
N GLU A 101 -6.57 -12.76 -6.49
CA GLU A 101 -6.65 -13.76 -5.41
C GLU A 101 -6.42 -15.18 -5.95
N HIS A 102 -7.12 -15.53 -7.04
CA HIS A 102 -7.06 -16.84 -7.67
C HIS A 102 -6.32 -16.78 -9.02
N PRO A 103 -5.46 -17.72 -9.35
CA PRO A 103 -5.08 -18.93 -8.60
C PRO A 103 -3.92 -18.73 -7.62
N ALA A 104 -3.52 -17.49 -7.30
CA ALA A 104 -2.32 -17.21 -6.53
C ALA A 104 -2.34 -17.87 -5.13
N ILE A 105 -3.47 -17.80 -4.42
CA ILE A 105 -3.61 -18.37 -3.07
C ILE A 105 -3.44 -19.89 -3.07
N GLU A 106 -3.97 -20.59 -4.08
CA GLU A 106 -3.84 -22.03 -4.20
C GLU A 106 -2.39 -22.44 -4.48
N LEU A 107 -1.71 -21.69 -5.37
CA LEU A 107 -0.33 -21.96 -5.75
C LEU A 107 0.65 -21.66 -4.62
N ILE A 108 0.44 -20.61 -3.84
CA ILE A 108 1.21 -20.31 -2.64
C ILE A 108 1.03 -21.42 -1.60
N ASN A 109 -0.21 -21.87 -1.36
CA ASN A 109 -0.46 -22.98 -0.43
C ASN A 109 0.17 -24.28 -0.91
N LEU A 110 0.18 -24.56 -2.23
CA LEU A 110 0.87 -25.71 -2.80
C LEU A 110 2.37 -25.61 -2.57
N ALA A 111 2.97 -24.42 -2.79
CA ALA A 111 4.39 -24.19 -2.54
C ALA A 111 4.77 -24.46 -1.07
N ILE A 112 3.99 -23.92 -0.12
CA ILE A 112 4.20 -24.13 1.32
C ILE A 112 4.15 -25.63 1.66
N LYS A 113 3.11 -26.36 1.20
CA LYS A 113 2.96 -27.81 1.42
C LYS A 113 4.07 -28.64 0.76
N SER A 114 4.68 -28.12 -0.29
CA SER A 114 5.82 -28.75 -1.01
C SER A 114 7.18 -28.34 -0.42
N ASN A 115 7.20 -27.73 0.78
CA ASN A 115 8.41 -27.23 1.45
C ASN A 115 9.19 -26.22 0.62
N LYS A 116 8.51 -25.39 -0.21
CA LYS A 116 9.15 -24.31 -0.96
C LYS A 116 8.95 -22.98 -0.22
N HIS A 117 10.03 -22.20 -0.13
CA HIS A 117 9.92 -20.83 0.32
C HIS A 117 9.17 -20.00 -0.71
N VAL A 118 8.55 -18.90 -0.29
CA VAL A 118 7.72 -18.06 -1.16
C VAL A 118 8.19 -16.61 -1.08
N VAL A 119 8.23 -15.94 -2.22
CA VAL A 119 8.30 -14.48 -2.31
C VAL A 119 7.10 -14.01 -3.12
N THR A 120 6.29 -13.11 -2.58
CA THR A 120 5.10 -12.61 -3.27
C THR A 120 5.02 -11.08 -3.25
N ALA A 121 4.51 -10.49 -4.33
CA ALA A 121 4.15 -9.08 -4.41
C ALA A 121 2.62 -8.90 -4.41
N ASN A 122 1.86 -9.93 -4.09
CA ASN A 122 0.41 -9.95 -4.19
C ASN A 122 -0.25 -9.36 -2.94
N LYS A 123 -0.61 -8.09 -3.04
CA LYS A 123 -1.25 -7.35 -1.95
C LYS A 123 -2.61 -7.94 -1.54
N GLU A 124 -3.40 -8.41 -2.52
CA GLU A 124 -4.73 -8.95 -2.27
C GLU A 124 -4.67 -10.25 -1.47
N VAL A 125 -3.81 -11.18 -1.88
CA VAL A 125 -3.58 -12.43 -1.16
C VAL A 125 -3.06 -12.16 0.25
N MET A 126 -2.11 -11.23 0.40
CA MET A 126 -1.54 -10.94 1.73
C MET A 126 -2.52 -10.21 2.66
N ALA A 127 -3.37 -9.32 2.13
CA ALA A 127 -4.40 -8.64 2.93
C ALA A 127 -5.49 -9.59 3.43
N LYS A 128 -5.95 -10.49 2.56
CA LYS A 128 -7.06 -11.43 2.86
C LYS A 128 -6.59 -12.68 3.61
N HIS A 129 -5.45 -13.23 3.25
CA HIS A 129 -5.00 -14.56 3.68
C HIS A 129 -3.62 -14.56 4.35
N GLY A 130 -2.94 -13.42 4.45
CA GLY A 130 -1.55 -13.33 4.91
C GLY A 130 -1.31 -14.00 6.25
N MET A 131 -2.20 -13.81 7.24
CA MET A 131 -2.09 -14.43 8.56
C MET A 131 -2.09 -15.98 8.46
N ALA A 132 -3.05 -16.54 7.71
CA ALA A 132 -3.16 -17.99 7.55
C ALA A 132 -1.94 -18.57 6.79
N LEU A 133 -1.47 -17.83 5.77
CA LEU A 133 -0.28 -18.24 5.00
C LEU A 133 0.98 -18.24 5.86
N LEU A 134 1.21 -17.17 6.66
CA LEU A 134 2.37 -17.09 7.56
C LEU A 134 2.33 -18.17 8.64
N HIS A 135 1.14 -18.45 9.20
CA HIS A 135 0.96 -19.54 10.15
C HIS A 135 1.27 -20.91 9.53
N ASN A 136 0.72 -21.20 8.34
CA ASN A 136 0.99 -22.44 7.63
C ASN A 136 2.48 -22.60 7.28
N ALA A 137 3.10 -21.50 6.81
CA ALA A 137 4.53 -21.48 6.49
C ALA A 137 5.40 -21.76 7.71
N ASN A 138 5.07 -21.19 8.88
CA ASN A 138 5.77 -21.47 10.13
C ASN A 138 5.65 -22.95 10.53
N LYS A 139 4.46 -23.54 10.33
CA LYS A 139 4.22 -24.96 10.63
C LYS A 139 5.07 -25.88 9.76
N GLU A 140 5.19 -25.59 8.48
CA GLU A 140 6.01 -26.36 7.52
C GLU A 140 7.49 -25.95 7.54
N GLY A 141 7.87 -24.90 8.28
CA GLY A 141 9.25 -24.44 8.40
C GLY A 141 9.77 -23.75 7.13
N VAL A 142 8.89 -23.06 6.37
CA VAL A 142 9.25 -22.28 5.20
C VAL A 142 9.05 -20.79 5.45
N LEU A 143 9.75 -19.93 4.71
CA LEU A 143 9.66 -18.48 4.81
C LEU A 143 8.76 -17.93 3.72
N ILE A 144 8.06 -16.85 4.04
CA ILE A 144 7.35 -16.00 3.07
C ILE A 144 7.93 -14.58 3.13
N GLY A 145 8.49 -14.10 2.01
CA GLY A 145 8.83 -12.71 1.76
C GLY A 145 7.67 -12.02 1.04
N TYR A 146 7.27 -10.83 1.50
CA TYR A 146 6.14 -10.11 0.92
C TYR A 146 6.32 -8.59 0.93
N GLU A 147 7.60 -8.15 0.94
CA GLU A 147 7.95 -6.71 0.87
C GLU A 147 7.31 -6.04 -0.35
N GLY A 148 7.25 -6.75 -1.50
CA GLY A 148 6.66 -6.26 -2.73
C GLY A 148 5.15 -6.02 -2.69
N SER A 149 4.44 -6.48 -1.65
CA SER A 149 2.99 -6.32 -1.52
C SER A 149 2.56 -4.93 -1.05
N VAL A 150 3.45 -4.17 -0.40
CA VAL A 150 3.15 -2.83 0.12
C VAL A 150 4.32 -1.87 -0.09
N GLY A 151 4.04 -0.65 -0.57
CA GLY A 151 5.03 0.41 -0.65
C GLY A 151 6.07 0.25 -1.76
N GLY A 152 5.95 -0.75 -2.62
CA GLY A 152 6.84 -0.97 -3.77
C GLY A 152 8.31 -1.00 -3.40
N GLY A 153 9.03 0.09 -3.63
CA GLY A 153 10.46 0.22 -3.31
C GLY A 153 10.77 0.65 -1.87
N ILE A 154 9.76 0.91 -1.04
CA ILE A 154 9.93 1.32 0.37
C ILE A 154 10.08 0.05 1.23
N PRO A 155 11.21 -0.19 1.92
CA PRO A 155 11.45 -1.43 2.67
C PRO A 155 10.73 -1.41 4.03
N ILE A 156 9.40 -1.36 4.03
CA ILE A 156 8.59 -1.15 5.24
C ILE A 156 8.34 -2.42 6.03
N ILE A 157 8.07 -3.55 5.36
CA ILE A 157 7.85 -4.84 6.03
C ILE A 157 9.13 -5.26 6.73
N SER A 158 10.27 -5.16 6.04
CA SER A 158 11.58 -5.45 6.59
C SER A 158 11.93 -4.52 7.76
N ALA A 159 11.64 -3.23 7.67
CA ALA A 159 11.84 -2.28 8.77
C ALA A 159 11.04 -2.69 10.01
N LEU A 160 9.74 -2.97 9.87
CA LEU A 160 8.85 -3.35 10.97
C LEU A 160 9.22 -4.71 11.58
N THR A 161 9.68 -5.67 10.75
CA THR A 161 9.97 -7.03 11.22
C THR A 161 11.37 -7.23 11.79
N HIS A 162 12.31 -6.35 11.45
CA HIS A 162 13.72 -6.46 11.88
C HIS A 162 14.19 -5.24 12.68
N GLN A 163 14.33 -4.06 12.04
CA GLN A 163 14.94 -2.89 12.69
C GLN A 163 14.06 -2.31 13.81
N LEU A 164 12.76 -2.29 13.59
CA LEU A 164 11.77 -1.75 14.55
C LEU A 164 11.07 -2.86 15.36
N ALA A 165 11.55 -4.09 15.29
CA ALA A 165 10.89 -5.25 15.91
C ALA A 165 10.72 -5.16 17.44
N THR A 166 11.53 -4.33 18.12
CA THR A 166 11.46 -4.08 19.56
C THR A 166 10.56 -2.91 19.94
N ASN A 167 10.05 -2.17 18.96
CA ASN A 167 9.14 -1.05 19.22
C ASN A 167 7.70 -1.53 19.34
N GLU A 168 6.94 -0.92 20.23
CA GLU A 168 5.49 -0.98 20.27
C GLU A 168 4.94 0.13 19.36
N ILE A 169 4.61 -0.25 18.13
CA ILE A 169 4.05 0.69 17.16
C ILE A 169 2.63 1.06 17.58
N SER A 170 2.37 2.36 17.73
CA SER A 170 1.09 2.92 18.15
C SER A 170 0.25 3.47 16.99
N ALA A 171 0.91 3.94 15.92
CA ALA A 171 0.22 4.44 14.74
C ALA A 171 1.01 4.21 13.45
N VAL A 172 0.26 4.08 12.36
CA VAL A 172 0.73 4.10 10.98
C VAL A 172 -0.07 5.15 10.23
N GLN A 173 0.60 6.08 9.56
CA GLN A 173 -0.02 7.04 8.66
C GLN A 173 0.71 6.98 7.32
N ALA A 174 -0.03 6.89 6.22
CA ALA A 174 0.65 6.67 4.95
C ALA A 174 -0.07 7.29 3.75
N ILE A 175 0.71 7.72 2.79
CA ILE A 175 0.31 7.94 1.40
C ILE A 175 0.82 6.72 0.63
N ILE A 176 -0.06 5.76 0.31
CA ILE A 176 0.32 4.45 -0.24
C ILE A 176 -0.34 4.09 -1.58
N ASN A 177 -0.98 5.07 -2.21
CA ASN A 177 -1.47 4.95 -3.57
C ASN A 177 -0.93 6.11 -4.43
N GLY A 178 -0.05 5.80 -5.38
CA GLY A 178 0.61 6.80 -6.22
C GLY A 178 -0.34 7.49 -7.21
N THR A 179 -1.37 6.78 -7.70
CA THR A 179 -2.38 7.32 -8.62
C THR A 179 -3.16 8.45 -7.96
N THR A 180 -3.73 8.22 -6.79
CA THR A 180 -4.49 9.23 -6.05
C THR A 180 -3.62 10.38 -5.58
N ASN A 181 -2.37 10.11 -5.13
CA ASN A 181 -1.47 11.18 -4.76
C ASN A 181 -1.09 12.06 -5.96
N TYR A 182 -0.90 11.47 -7.16
CA TYR A 182 -0.67 12.22 -8.39
C TYR A 182 -1.87 13.11 -8.75
N ILE A 183 -3.09 12.54 -8.73
CA ILE A 183 -4.33 13.27 -9.03
C ILE A 183 -4.47 14.47 -8.09
N LEU A 184 -4.41 14.27 -6.78
CA LEU A 184 -4.54 15.33 -5.78
C LEU A 184 -3.41 16.36 -5.87
N SER A 185 -2.18 15.94 -6.19
CA SER A 185 -1.05 16.88 -6.42
C SER A 185 -1.27 17.77 -7.65
N ASN A 186 -1.80 17.20 -8.73
CA ASN A 186 -2.11 17.94 -9.97
C ASN A 186 -3.25 18.94 -9.74
N MET A 187 -4.33 18.50 -9.08
CA MET A 187 -5.45 19.39 -8.71
C MET A 187 -4.98 20.56 -7.83
N SER A 188 -4.11 20.27 -6.86
CA SER A 188 -3.56 21.28 -5.94
C SER A 188 -2.68 22.31 -6.65
N ALA A 189 -1.84 21.89 -7.60
CA ALA A 189 -0.87 22.74 -8.28
C ALA A 189 -1.51 23.57 -9.41
N GLY A 190 -2.44 22.98 -10.17
CA GLY A 190 -2.98 23.55 -11.41
C GLY A 190 -4.44 23.98 -11.33
N GLY A 191 -5.16 23.72 -10.23
CA GLY A 191 -6.60 23.97 -10.16
C GLY A 191 -7.43 23.11 -11.11
N ALA A 192 -6.86 21.95 -11.56
CA ALA A 192 -7.54 21.04 -12.46
C ALA A 192 -8.74 20.38 -11.76
N SER A 193 -9.80 20.09 -12.51
CA SER A 193 -10.87 19.24 -12.02
C SER A 193 -10.38 17.78 -11.83
N PHE A 194 -11.05 17.01 -10.99
CA PHE A 194 -10.76 15.59 -10.79
C PHE A 194 -10.66 14.82 -12.12
N ASN A 195 -11.64 14.97 -13.01
CA ASN A 195 -11.64 14.30 -14.30
C ASN A 195 -10.46 14.69 -15.20
N ALA A 196 -10.07 15.96 -15.20
CA ALA A 196 -8.92 16.43 -15.97
C ALA A 196 -7.61 15.82 -15.42
N ALA A 197 -7.44 15.82 -14.11
CA ALA A 197 -6.27 15.23 -13.45
C ALA A 197 -6.21 13.69 -13.61
N LEU A 198 -7.34 13.01 -13.56
CA LEU A 198 -7.44 11.57 -13.81
C LEU A 198 -7.07 11.23 -15.27
N ASN A 199 -7.61 11.95 -16.25
CA ASN A 199 -7.26 11.75 -17.65
C ASN A 199 -5.76 11.96 -17.91
N GLU A 200 -5.16 12.96 -17.26
CA GLU A 200 -3.71 13.19 -17.35
C GLU A 200 -2.90 12.04 -16.72
N ALA A 201 -3.34 11.52 -15.58
CA ALA A 201 -2.74 10.35 -14.95
C ALA A 201 -2.78 9.11 -15.86
N GLN A 202 -3.90 8.89 -16.55
CA GLN A 202 -4.06 7.81 -17.53
C GLN A 202 -3.15 7.97 -18.75
N MET A 203 -3.08 9.19 -19.32
CA MET A 203 -2.18 9.47 -20.45
C MET A 203 -0.70 9.28 -20.10
N LYS A 204 -0.32 9.52 -18.84
CA LYS A 204 1.06 9.32 -18.34
C LYS A 204 1.33 7.87 -17.89
N GLY A 205 0.32 7.01 -17.89
CA GLY A 205 0.43 5.62 -17.45
C GLY A 205 0.50 5.46 -15.92
N PHE A 206 0.09 6.48 -15.14
CA PHE A 206 0.00 6.43 -13.68
C PHE A 206 -1.35 5.90 -13.18
N ALA A 207 -2.36 5.87 -14.05
CA ALA A 207 -3.66 5.27 -13.81
C ALA A 207 -4.02 4.31 -14.95
N GLU A 208 -4.68 3.20 -14.62
CA GLU A 208 -5.27 2.29 -15.60
C GLU A 208 -6.55 2.88 -16.20
N ALA A 209 -7.07 2.26 -17.28
CA ALA A 209 -8.33 2.69 -17.90
C ALA A 209 -9.51 2.60 -16.90
N ASP A 210 -9.55 1.54 -16.09
CA ASP A 210 -10.41 1.45 -14.91
C ASP A 210 -9.57 1.73 -13.67
N SER A 211 -9.69 2.92 -13.13
CA SER A 211 -8.97 3.39 -11.94
C SER A 211 -9.86 3.41 -10.68
N SER A 212 -11.06 2.84 -10.73
CA SER A 212 -12.03 2.84 -9.63
C SER A 212 -11.41 2.28 -8.34
N TYR A 213 -10.64 1.21 -8.46
CA TYR A 213 -9.94 0.58 -7.34
C TYR A 213 -8.93 1.50 -6.63
N ASP A 214 -8.29 2.40 -7.37
CA ASP A 214 -7.39 3.42 -6.80
C ASP A 214 -8.19 4.56 -6.19
N VAL A 215 -9.10 5.18 -6.96
CA VAL A 215 -9.77 6.43 -6.56
C VAL A 215 -10.79 6.23 -5.43
N ASN A 216 -11.36 5.03 -5.29
CA ASN A 216 -12.23 4.65 -4.17
C ASN A 216 -11.47 4.31 -2.88
N GLY A 217 -10.13 4.19 -2.95
CA GLY A 217 -9.28 3.88 -1.81
C GLY A 217 -9.14 2.38 -1.50
N ASP A 218 -9.63 1.49 -2.36
CA ASP A 218 -9.56 0.03 -2.15
C ASP A 218 -8.10 -0.47 -2.12
N ASP A 219 -7.27 -0.03 -3.07
CA ASP A 219 -5.83 -0.35 -3.10
C ASP A 219 -5.12 0.06 -1.79
N ALA A 220 -5.39 1.28 -1.32
CA ALA A 220 -4.82 1.78 -0.09
C ALA A 220 -5.32 1.00 1.14
N ALA A 221 -6.58 0.55 1.13
CA ALA A 221 -7.15 -0.24 2.22
C ALA A 221 -6.50 -1.63 2.34
N TYR A 222 -6.26 -2.35 1.24
CA TYR A 222 -5.51 -3.60 1.26
C TYR A 222 -4.10 -3.42 1.83
N LYS A 223 -3.38 -2.41 1.35
CA LYS A 223 -2.03 -2.11 1.83
C LYS A 223 -2.03 -1.73 3.31
N LEU A 224 -3.02 -0.94 3.77
CA LEU A 224 -3.15 -0.57 5.18
C LEU A 224 -3.45 -1.79 6.06
N ALA A 225 -4.28 -2.71 5.61
CA ALA A 225 -4.57 -3.95 6.35
C ALA A 225 -3.29 -4.77 6.56
N ILE A 226 -2.44 -4.92 5.54
CA ILE A 226 -1.15 -5.59 5.65
C ILE A 226 -0.24 -4.85 6.63
N LEU A 227 -0.06 -3.53 6.46
CA LEU A 227 0.80 -2.72 7.33
C LEU A 227 0.37 -2.77 8.79
N SER A 228 -0.94 -2.62 9.04
CA SER A 228 -1.52 -2.67 10.38
C SER A 228 -1.31 -4.04 11.02
N SER A 229 -1.50 -5.11 10.25
CA SER A 229 -1.30 -6.48 10.75
C SER A 229 0.15 -6.72 11.17
N VAL A 230 1.11 -6.21 10.41
CA VAL A 230 2.54 -6.33 10.73
C VAL A 230 2.93 -5.41 11.89
N ALA A 231 2.53 -4.15 11.85
CA ALA A 231 2.89 -3.14 12.84
C ALA A 231 2.36 -3.49 14.24
N PHE A 232 1.11 -3.92 14.33
CA PHE A 232 0.48 -4.26 15.62
C PHE A 232 0.57 -5.74 15.96
N ARG A 233 1.16 -6.57 15.08
CA ARG A 233 1.22 -8.03 15.23
C ARG A 233 -0.15 -8.64 15.53
N SER A 234 -1.17 -8.12 14.88
CA SER A 234 -2.56 -8.54 15.05
C SER A 234 -3.28 -8.53 13.71
N ALA A 235 -4.09 -9.54 13.45
CA ALA A 235 -4.84 -9.66 12.20
C ALA A 235 -5.81 -8.48 12.04
N ILE A 236 -5.61 -7.70 11.00
CA ILE A 236 -6.51 -6.64 10.53
C ILE A 236 -6.89 -6.97 9.10
N HIS A 237 -8.17 -7.15 8.85
CA HIS A 237 -8.67 -7.51 7.54
C HIS A 237 -9.06 -6.26 6.74
N ASP A 238 -9.00 -6.35 5.43
CA ASP A 238 -9.37 -5.25 4.53
C ASP A 238 -10.82 -4.80 4.71
N VAL A 239 -11.74 -5.73 5.05
CA VAL A 239 -13.13 -5.42 5.35
C VAL A 239 -13.32 -4.59 6.62
N ASP A 240 -12.34 -4.56 7.51
CA ASP A 240 -12.33 -3.76 8.74
C ASP A 240 -11.82 -2.33 8.49
N VAL A 241 -11.27 -2.06 7.32
CA VAL A 241 -10.76 -0.75 6.94
C VAL A 241 -11.87 0.10 6.33
N PHE A 242 -12.24 1.17 7.00
CA PHE A 242 -13.13 2.16 6.40
C PHE A 242 -12.45 2.82 5.21
N ARG A 243 -13.22 3.13 4.18
CA ARG A 243 -12.70 3.80 2.99
C ARG A 243 -13.65 4.86 2.45
N GLU A 244 -13.07 5.99 2.06
CA GLU A 244 -13.70 7.08 1.33
C GLU A 244 -12.75 7.51 0.22
N GLY A 245 -13.27 7.57 -1.01
CA GLY A 245 -12.49 7.93 -2.20
C GLY A 245 -12.27 9.44 -2.35
N ILE A 246 -11.62 9.81 -3.47
CA ILE A 246 -11.26 11.21 -3.77
C ILE A 246 -12.17 11.88 -4.81
N GLU A 247 -13.18 11.19 -5.33
CA GLU A 247 -14.00 11.69 -6.43
C GLU A 247 -14.84 12.93 -6.07
N SER A 248 -15.19 13.07 -4.79
CA SER A 248 -15.96 14.22 -4.27
C SER A 248 -15.12 15.50 -4.11
N ILE A 249 -13.78 15.40 -4.19
CA ILE A 249 -12.89 16.55 -3.99
C ILE A 249 -12.86 17.43 -5.24
N GLY A 250 -13.26 18.68 -5.07
CA GLY A 250 -13.24 19.70 -6.14
C GLY A 250 -12.03 20.63 -6.07
N PRO A 251 -11.75 21.40 -7.14
CA PRO A 251 -10.69 22.42 -7.14
C PRO A 251 -10.83 23.44 -6.01
N GLU A 252 -12.07 23.78 -5.65
CA GLU A 252 -12.39 24.74 -4.60
C GLU A 252 -11.88 24.25 -3.23
N ASP A 253 -11.94 22.95 -2.97
CA ASP A 253 -11.47 22.37 -1.71
C ASP A 253 -9.99 22.65 -1.48
N PHE A 254 -9.16 22.67 -2.55
CA PHE A 254 -7.74 23.01 -2.45
C PHE A 254 -7.52 24.50 -2.15
N ILE A 255 -8.38 25.37 -2.67
CA ILE A 255 -8.31 26.82 -2.39
C ILE A 255 -8.59 27.04 -0.90
N TYR A 256 -9.68 26.45 -0.38
CA TYR A 256 -10.04 26.57 1.04
C TYR A 256 -9.04 25.88 1.97
N ALA A 257 -8.56 24.68 1.60
CA ALA A 257 -7.54 23.98 2.37
C ALA A 257 -6.28 24.86 2.52
N LYS A 258 -5.81 25.47 1.42
CA LYS A 258 -4.65 26.36 1.42
C LYS A 258 -4.88 27.61 2.29
N GLU A 259 -6.06 28.22 2.21
CA GLU A 259 -6.45 29.39 3.01
C GLU A 259 -6.46 29.05 4.52
N LEU A 260 -6.84 27.81 4.85
CA LEU A 260 -6.83 27.30 6.21
C LEU A 260 -5.44 26.79 6.69
N GLY A 261 -4.42 26.79 5.81
CA GLY A 261 -3.07 26.34 6.14
C GLY A 261 -2.85 24.82 6.00
N TYR A 262 -3.70 24.15 5.20
CA TYR A 262 -3.66 22.71 4.98
C TYR A 262 -3.46 22.36 3.51
N CYS A 263 -3.03 21.12 3.25
CA CYS A 263 -3.15 20.45 1.96
C CYS A 263 -4.07 19.23 2.07
N ILE A 264 -4.55 18.73 0.93
CA ILE A 264 -5.41 17.54 0.87
C ILE A 264 -4.59 16.35 0.38
N LYS A 265 -4.61 15.25 1.12
CA LYS A 265 -4.01 13.96 0.76
C LYS A 265 -5.00 12.83 1.05
N LEU A 266 -4.95 11.76 0.25
CA LEU A 266 -5.60 10.50 0.63
C LEU A 266 -4.70 9.78 1.63
N LEU A 267 -5.10 9.73 2.90
CA LEU A 267 -4.33 9.07 3.95
C LEU A 267 -4.91 7.71 4.29
N ALA A 268 -4.01 6.74 4.40
CA ALA A 268 -4.24 5.46 5.06
C ALA A 268 -3.75 5.58 6.50
N ILE A 269 -4.65 5.48 7.47
CA ILE A 269 -4.38 5.74 8.88
C ILE A 269 -4.80 4.53 9.70
N SER A 270 -3.90 4.02 10.53
CA SER A 270 -4.22 2.98 11.50
C SER A 270 -3.64 3.35 12.87
N LYS A 271 -4.47 3.26 13.92
CA LYS A 271 -4.07 3.59 15.31
C LYS A 271 -4.47 2.48 16.27
N LEU A 272 -3.58 2.22 17.21
CA LEU A 272 -3.85 1.34 18.34
C LEU A 272 -4.46 2.17 19.49
N GLU A 273 -5.68 1.85 19.89
CA GLU A 273 -6.43 2.50 20.95
C GLU A 273 -6.78 1.47 22.04
N GLY A 274 -5.89 1.29 23.01
CA GLY A 274 -6.02 0.28 24.06
C GLY A 274 -6.01 -1.15 23.51
N GLN A 275 -7.15 -1.82 23.51
CA GLN A 275 -7.34 -3.19 22.98
C GLN A 275 -7.90 -3.22 21.55
N PHE A 276 -7.94 -2.08 20.89
CA PHE A 276 -8.59 -1.93 19.60
C PHE A 276 -7.66 -1.29 18.57
N VAL A 277 -7.86 -1.67 17.31
CA VAL A 277 -7.24 -1.03 16.15
C VAL A 277 -8.32 -0.35 15.35
N ARG A 278 -8.09 0.90 14.99
CA ARG A 278 -8.94 1.69 14.10
C ARG A 278 -8.20 1.97 12.81
N ALA A 279 -8.68 1.42 11.71
CA ALA A 279 -8.06 1.55 10.39
C ALA A 279 -9.02 2.25 9.41
N ARG A 280 -8.50 3.23 8.65
CA ARG A 280 -9.29 4.01 7.69
C ARG A 280 -8.44 4.58 6.57
N VAL A 281 -9.06 4.75 5.41
CA VAL A 281 -8.52 5.44 4.23
C VAL A 281 -9.51 6.51 3.83
N HIS A 282 -9.09 7.77 3.81
CA HIS A 282 -9.95 8.87 3.41
C HIS A 282 -9.14 10.13 3.05
N PRO A 283 -9.73 11.08 2.27
CA PRO A 283 -9.16 12.41 2.11
C PRO A 283 -8.97 13.07 3.46
N SER A 284 -7.81 13.70 3.65
CA SER A 284 -7.46 14.35 4.91
C SER A 284 -6.81 15.69 4.68
N LEU A 285 -7.19 16.68 5.51
CA LEU A 285 -6.51 17.96 5.62
C LEU A 285 -5.26 17.79 6.50
N ILE A 286 -4.08 17.98 5.91
CA ILE A 286 -2.80 17.87 6.58
C ILE A 286 -2.17 19.26 6.70
N PRO A 287 -1.65 19.70 7.87
CA PRO A 287 -0.92 20.94 7.97
C PRO A 287 0.21 21.03 6.94
N MET A 288 0.40 22.20 6.33
CA MET A 288 1.39 22.37 5.24
C MET A 288 2.83 22.13 5.68
N ASP A 289 3.15 22.27 6.98
CA ASP A 289 4.45 22.00 7.56
C ASP A 289 4.68 20.53 7.93
N HIS A 290 3.65 19.69 7.85
CA HIS A 290 3.77 18.25 8.10
C HIS A 290 4.58 17.56 6.99
N PRO A 291 5.50 16.61 7.31
CA PRO A 291 6.30 15.92 6.29
C PRO A 291 5.49 15.23 5.19
N LEU A 292 4.37 14.58 5.53
CA LEU A 292 3.49 13.95 4.55
C LEU A 292 2.87 14.97 3.56
N ALA A 293 2.75 16.24 3.92
CA ALA A 293 2.25 17.28 3.03
C ALA A 293 3.18 17.53 1.83
N GLN A 294 4.47 17.24 1.98
CA GLN A 294 5.50 17.43 0.96
C GLN A 294 5.63 16.25 0.00
N VAL A 295 4.94 15.14 0.25
CA VAL A 295 4.96 13.95 -0.61
C VAL A 295 4.02 14.17 -1.81
N ASN A 296 4.58 14.46 -2.97
CA ASN A 296 3.83 14.83 -4.18
C ASN A 296 4.07 13.86 -5.34
N GLY A 297 3.29 14.02 -6.41
CA GLY A 297 3.37 13.17 -7.59
C GLY A 297 2.97 11.73 -7.29
N VAL A 298 3.73 10.77 -7.81
CA VAL A 298 3.47 9.33 -7.63
C VAL A 298 4.16 8.72 -6.41
N ASP A 299 4.89 9.53 -5.64
CA ASP A 299 5.62 9.04 -4.46
C ASP A 299 4.68 8.58 -3.36
N ASN A 300 5.12 7.56 -2.66
CA ASN A 300 4.49 7.05 -1.44
C ASN A 300 5.35 7.41 -0.23
N ALA A 301 4.71 7.51 0.93
CA ALA A 301 5.40 7.65 2.20
C ALA A 301 4.62 6.95 3.31
N ILE A 302 5.35 6.36 4.24
CA ILE A 302 4.80 5.65 5.39
C ILE A 302 5.46 6.21 6.64
N GLU A 303 4.64 6.73 7.52
CA GLU A 303 5.02 7.27 8.82
C GLU A 303 4.60 6.30 9.91
N LEU A 304 5.47 6.09 10.87
CA LEU A 304 5.29 5.20 12.01
C LEU A 304 5.49 6.00 13.31
N GLU A 305 4.60 5.79 14.27
CA GLU A 305 4.79 6.21 15.65
C GLU A 305 5.02 4.98 16.55
N GLY A 306 5.94 5.04 17.46
CA GLY A 306 6.24 3.95 18.39
C GLY A 306 6.91 4.46 19.67
N ASP A 307 7.00 3.59 20.66
CA ASP A 307 7.49 3.95 22.02
C ASP A 307 8.97 4.32 22.05
N LEU A 308 9.84 3.65 21.30
CA LEU A 308 11.29 3.88 21.28
C LEU A 308 11.73 4.72 20.09
N VAL A 309 11.13 4.47 18.91
CA VAL A 309 11.48 5.21 17.70
C VAL A 309 10.89 6.61 17.69
N GLU A 310 9.92 6.88 18.58
CA GLU A 310 9.11 8.09 18.63
C GLU A 310 8.38 8.30 17.28
N TRP A 311 9.11 8.71 16.27
CA TRP A 311 8.60 8.96 14.93
C TRP A 311 9.62 8.58 13.85
N SER A 312 9.14 7.96 12.77
CA SER A 312 9.95 7.63 11.60
C SER A 312 9.12 7.70 10.33
N MET A 313 9.70 8.19 9.24
CA MET A 313 9.04 8.21 7.93
C MET A 313 9.97 7.64 6.86
N LEU A 314 9.42 6.75 6.00
CA LEU A 314 10.08 6.24 4.83
C LEU A 314 9.33 6.72 3.60
N GLN A 315 10.05 7.26 2.60
CA GLN A 315 9.48 7.76 1.35
C GLN A 315 10.20 7.15 0.16
N GLY A 316 9.46 6.91 -0.90
CA GLY A 316 10.02 6.39 -2.16
C GLY A 316 8.93 6.04 -3.19
N PRO A 317 9.33 5.45 -4.32
CA PRO A 317 8.39 5.01 -5.34
C PRO A 317 7.54 3.84 -4.83
N GLY A 318 6.22 4.03 -4.78
CA GLY A 318 5.27 3.08 -4.19
C GLY A 318 4.85 1.94 -5.12
N ALA A 319 5.16 2.01 -6.42
CA ALA A 319 4.79 1.02 -7.42
C ALA A 319 5.77 1.06 -8.62
N GLY A 320 5.60 0.13 -9.56
CA GLY A 320 6.39 0.04 -10.78
C GLY A 320 7.29 -1.20 -10.82
N SER A 321 7.71 -1.58 -12.03
CA SER A 321 8.50 -2.80 -12.26
C SER A 321 9.81 -2.79 -11.48
N GLY A 322 10.59 -1.71 -11.55
CA GLY A 322 11.88 -1.59 -10.85
C GLY A 322 11.75 -1.65 -9.32
N PRO A 323 10.94 -0.77 -8.70
CA PRO A 323 10.74 -0.76 -7.25
C PRO A 323 10.25 -2.10 -6.68
N THR A 324 9.21 -2.70 -7.30
CA THR A 324 8.67 -3.99 -6.86
C THR A 324 9.68 -5.13 -7.07
N THR A 325 10.42 -5.13 -8.17
CA THR A 325 11.52 -6.09 -8.38
C THR A 325 12.58 -5.95 -7.30
N SER A 326 12.94 -4.73 -6.91
CA SER A 326 13.90 -4.49 -5.83
C SER A 326 13.46 -5.12 -4.51
N ALA A 327 12.19 -4.96 -4.15
CA ALA A 327 11.61 -5.58 -2.95
C ALA A 327 11.64 -7.12 -3.02
N ILE A 328 11.23 -7.70 -4.16
CA ILE A 328 11.28 -9.15 -4.41
C ILE A 328 12.71 -9.69 -4.28
N LEU A 329 13.70 -9.01 -4.86
CA LEU A 329 15.10 -9.44 -4.75
C LEU A 329 15.66 -9.26 -3.33
N GLY A 330 15.20 -8.27 -2.58
CA GLY A 330 15.51 -8.13 -1.17
C GLY A 330 15.03 -9.33 -0.35
N ASP A 331 13.78 -9.74 -0.56
CA ASP A 331 13.20 -10.93 0.07
C ASP A 331 13.92 -12.22 -0.37
N LEU A 332 14.26 -12.34 -1.65
CA LEU A 332 15.03 -13.45 -2.18
C LEU A 332 16.40 -13.57 -1.50
N ILE A 333 17.10 -12.44 -1.31
CA ILE A 333 18.40 -12.42 -0.60
C ILE A 333 18.21 -12.85 0.85
N ASN A 334 17.22 -12.30 1.55
CA ASN A 334 16.93 -12.64 2.95
C ASN A 334 16.63 -14.12 3.14
N ILE A 335 15.82 -14.72 2.25
CA ILE A 335 15.49 -16.14 2.29
C ILE A 335 16.72 -16.97 1.92
N GLY A 336 17.41 -16.61 0.84
CA GLY A 336 18.58 -17.33 0.35
C GLY A 336 19.72 -17.44 1.38
N GLN A 337 19.97 -16.37 2.15
CA GLN A 337 20.95 -16.38 3.24
C GLN A 337 20.57 -17.32 4.39
N LYS A 338 19.27 -17.53 4.62
CA LYS A 338 18.77 -18.39 5.70
C LYS A 338 18.71 -19.87 5.32
N LEU A 339 18.69 -20.21 4.03
CA LEU A 339 18.65 -21.59 3.55
C LEU A 339 19.83 -22.44 4.06
N ASP A 340 21.00 -21.84 4.21
CA ASP A 340 22.22 -22.53 4.65
C ASP A 340 22.49 -22.38 6.16
N SER A 341 21.59 -21.71 6.90
CA SER A 341 21.75 -21.51 8.35
C SER A 341 21.40 -22.80 9.11
N ALA A 342 22.41 -23.65 9.28
CA ALA A 342 22.25 -24.94 9.96
C ALA A 342 21.70 -24.76 11.39
N GLY A 343 20.54 -25.32 11.64
CA GLY A 343 19.95 -25.47 12.98
C GLY A 343 18.95 -24.42 13.43
N LEU A 344 18.70 -23.36 12.69
CA LEU A 344 17.62 -22.42 12.97
C LEU A 344 16.42 -22.75 12.07
N LYS A 345 15.29 -23.10 12.68
CA LYS A 345 14.04 -23.21 11.91
C LYS A 345 13.68 -21.81 11.38
N PRO A 346 13.40 -21.70 10.09
CA PRO A 346 12.82 -20.47 9.55
C PRO A 346 11.58 -20.09 10.34
N ASN A 347 11.43 -18.82 10.67
CA ASN A 347 10.29 -18.33 11.40
C ASN A 347 9.83 -17.01 10.81
N ASN A 348 8.60 -16.97 10.31
CA ASN A 348 7.96 -15.73 9.88
C ASN A 348 7.45 -14.98 11.10
N ILE A 349 7.15 -13.69 10.92
CA ILE A 349 6.49 -12.92 11.97
C ILE A 349 5.18 -13.61 12.38
N GLU A 350 4.97 -13.76 13.66
CA GLU A 350 3.73 -14.31 14.18
C GLU A 350 2.70 -13.18 14.33
N ILE A 351 1.59 -13.32 13.61
CA ILE A 351 0.47 -12.39 13.65
C ILE A 351 -0.67 -13.11 14.39
N ALA A 352 -0.98 -12.63 15.58
CA ALA A 352 -2.07 -13.16 16.42
C ALA A 352 -3.35 -12.35 16.23
N SER A 353 -4.47 -12.80 16.79
CA SER A 353 -5.68 -11.99 16.92
C SER A 353 -5.71 -11.29 18.28
N LYS A 354 -4.73 -10.42 18.53
CA LYS A 354 -4.53 -9.75 19.83
C LYS A 354 -5.48 -8.58 20.03
N TYR A 355 -5.71 -7.82 18.97
CA TYR A 355 -6.54 -6.61 19.00
C TYR A 355 -7.79 -6.81 18.15
N LYS A 356 -8.86 -6.09 18.51
CA LYS A 356 -10.11 -6.10 17.75
C LYS A 356 -10.19 -4.86 16.88
N SER A 357 -10.80 -4.98 15.72
CA SER A 357 -11.16 -3.81 14.90
C SER A 357 -12.25 -3.00 15.60
N LEU A 358 -12.10 -1.68 15.59
CA LEU A 358 -13.07 -0.76 16.17
C LEU A 358 -13.80 -0.01 15.04
N PRO A 359 -15.16 -0.04 15.03
CA PRO A 359 -15.95 0.76 14.09
C PRO A 359 -15.64 2.25 14.20
N LEU A 360 -15.89 2.99 13.12
CA LEU A 360 -15.67 4.44 13.10
C LEU A 360 -16.65 5.24 13.95
N ASP A 361 -17.82 4.71 14.26
CA ASP A 361 -18.90 5.44 14.97
C ASP A 361 -18.41 6.21 16.19
N ASP A 362 -17.48 5.63 16.93
CA ASP A 362 -16.87 6.21 18.13
C ASP A 362 -15.54 6.95 17.83
N LEU A 363 -15.18 7.17 16.57
CA LEU A 363 -14.03 7.98 16.21
C LEU A 363 -14.30 9.44 16.56
N GLU A 364 -13.39 10.04 17.31
CA GLU A 364 -13.38 11.46 17.61
C GLU A 364 -12.32 12.17 16.75
N THR A 365 -12.75 12.96 15.77
CA THR A 365 -11.86 13.69 14.87
C THR A 365 -12.45 15.05 14.49
N LYS A 366 -11.67 15.86 13.75
CA LYS A 366 -12.13 17.12 13.14
C LYS A 366 -12.63 16.82 11.73
N TYR A 367 -13.62 17.57 11.29
CA TYR A 367 -14.23 17.43 9.97
C TYR A 367 -14.10 18.71 9.17
N TYR A 368 -14.02 18.54 7.87
CA TYR A 368 -14.16 19.58 6.86
C TYR A 368 -15.46 19.29 6.09
N LEU A 369 -16.21 20.33 5.80
CA LEU A 369 -17.47 20.22 5.09
C LEU A 369 -17.63 21.42 4.16
N ARG A 370 -17.87 21.19 2.87
CA ARG A 370 -18.19 22.22 1.89
C ARG A 370 -19.61 22.03 1.39
N LEU A 371 -20.41 23.09 1.54
CA LEU A 371 -21.83 23.13 1.26
C LEU A 371 -22.14 24.16 0.17
N HIS A 372 -22.95 23.76 -0.80
CA HIS A 372 -23.59 24.67 -1.74
C HIS A 372 -25.01 24.94 -1.26
N VAL A 373 -25.35 26.20 -0.97
CA VAL A 373 -26.57 26.60 -0.30
C VAL A 373 -27.31 27.72 -1.04
N LYS A 374 -28.59 27.93 -0.74
CA LYS A 374 -29.30 29.13 -1.14
C LYS A 374 -28.74 30.34 -0.39
N ASP A 375 -28.52 31.47 -1.07
CA ASP A 375 -28.10 32.70 -0.41
C ASP A 375 -29.33 33.46 0.11
N LEU A 376 -29.73 33.12 1.31
CA LEU A 376 -30.93 33.67 1.98
C LEU A 376 -30.64 33.95 3.45
N PRO A 377 -31.24 35.02 4.02
CA PRO A 377 -31.16 35.24 5.46
C PRO A 377 -31.64 34.02 6.27
N GLY A 378 -30.85 33.65 7.31
CA GLY A 378 -31.15 32.53 8.20
C GLY A 378 -30.64 31.15 7.77
N VAL A 379 -30.04 31.01 6.61
CA VAL A 379 -29.44 29.74 6.17
C VAL A 379 -28.36 29.24 7.15
N MET A 380 -27.44 30.09 7.53
CA MET A 380 -26.41 29.75 8.52
C MET A 380 -27.00 29.35 9.88
N ALA A 381 -28.09 29.99 10.30
CA ALA A 381 -28.79 29.63 11.54
C ALA A 381 -29.42 28.22 11.50
N LYS A 382 -29.96 27.80 10.34
CA LYS A 382 -30.49 26.44 10.14
C LYS A 382 -29.37 25.41 10.19
N ILE A 383 -28.23 25.66 9.48
CA ILE A 383 -27.08 24.77 9.43
C ILE A 383 -26.46 24.61 10.82
N SER A 384 -26.16 25.71 11.49
CA SER A 384 -25.53 25.69 12.82
C SER A 384 -26.41 25.04 13.88
N ARG A 385 -27.75 25.17 13.76
CA ARG A 385 -28.69 24.47 14.64
C ARG A 385 -28.57 22.94 14.46
N VAL A 386 -28.59 22.43 13.23
CA VAL A 386 -28.48 20.99 12.97
C VAL A 386 -27.17 20.45 13.53
N LEU A 387 -26.04 21.14 13.29
CA LEU A 387 -24.74 20.73 13.81
C LEU A 387 -24.72 20.75 15.33
N GLY A 388 -25.24 21.82 15.96
CA GLY A 388 -25.32 21.94 17.43
C GLY A 388 -26.20 20.86 18.06
N ASP A 389 -27.39 20.59 17.50
CA ASP A 389 -28.31 19.57 17.99
C ASP A 389 -27.69 18.14 17.92
N MET A 390 -26.73 17.92 17.02
CA MET A 390 -25.95 16.68 16.90
C MET A 390 -24.63 16.71 17.69
N ASN A 391 -24.41 17.71 18.56
CA ASN A 391 -23.17 17.90 19.33
C ASN A 391 -21.92 18.08 18.45
N VAL A 392 -22.05 18.66 17.26
CA VAL A 392 -20.94 19.03 16.39
C VAL A 392 -20.60 20.49 16.58
N SER A 393 -19.43 20.78 17.16
CA SER A 393 -18.98 22.14 17.44
C SER A 393 -18.18 22.71 16.27
N LEU A 394 -18.54 23.91 15.81
CA LEU A 394 -17.88 24.61 14.70
C LEU A 394 -16.59 25.24 15.17
N ALA A 395 -15.52 25.10 14.37
CA ALA A 395 -14.22 25.75 14.61
C ALA A 395 -14.05 26.97 13.68
N THR A 396 -14.31 26.79 12.38
CA THR A 396 -14.20 27.86 11.37
C THR A 396 -15.39 27.79 10.43
N VAL A 397 -15.85 28.95 10.00
CA VAL A 397 -16.87 29.09 8.96
C VAL A 397 -16.37 30.12 7.96
N ILE A 398 -16.34 29.75 6.70
CA ILE A 398 -16.01 30.63 5.57
C ILE A 398 -17.23 30.63 4.65
N GLN A 399 -17.72 31.81 4.30
CA GLN A 399 -18.76 31.98 3.29
C GLN A 399 -18.23 32.89 2.21
N LYS A 400 -18.29 32.45 0.96
CA LYS A 400 -17.96 33.25 -0.21
C LYS A 400 -19.17 33.36 -1.12
N GLU A 401 -19.38 34.56 -1.68
CA GLU A 401 -20.37 34.76 -2.73
C GLU A 401 -19.94 34.00 -3.98
N ILE A 402 -20.87 33.33 -4.63
CA ILE A 402 -20.66 32.74 -5.94
C ILE A 402 -21.20 33.76 -6.96
N ASP A 403 -20.34 34.24 -7.88
CA ASP A 403 -20.69 35.16 -8.97
C ASP A 403 -21.60 34.47 -10.02
N ASP A 404 -22.77 34.00 -9.59
CA ASP A 404 -23.81 33.49 -10.50
C ASP A 404 -25.06 34.36 -10.38
N GLU A 405 -25.15 35.35 -11.27
CA GLU A 405 -26.28 36.30 -11.32
C GLU A 405 -27.65 35.60 -11.54
N ALA A 406 -27.65 34.34 -11.97
CA ALA A 406 -28.88 33.61 -12.29
C ALA A 406 -29.49 32.86 -11.10
N GLU A 407 -28.71 32.45 -10.12
CA GLU A 407 -29.17 31.73 -8.93
C GLU A 407 -28.50 32.31 -7.67
N SER A 408 -29.33 32.90 -6.77
CA SER A 408 -28.85 33.39 -5.46
C SER A 408 -28.33 32.21 -4.59
N THR A 409 -27.05 31.87 -4.78
CA THR A 409 -26.39 30.75 -4.07
C THR A 409 -25.09 31.21 -3.43
N ALA A 410 -24.74 30.56 -2.33
CA ALA A 410 -23.48 30.77 -1.63
C ALA A 410 -22.78 29.45 -1.35
N GLU A 411 -21.47 29.50 -1.26
CA GLU A 411 -20.67 28.38 -0.79
C GLU A 411 -20.28 28.61 0.67
N ILE A 412 -20.52 27.61 1.51
CA ILE A 412 -20.17 27.63 2.92
C ILE A 412 -19.20 26.49 3.21
N VAL A 413 -18.02 26.85 3.72
CA VAL A 413 -17.04 25.89 4.23
C VAL A 413 -17.03 25.93 5.75
N ILE A 414 -17.11 24.74 6.36
CA ILE A 414 -17.13 24.56 7.80
C ILE A 414 -16.01 23.61 8.18
N THR A 415 -15.21 24.00 9.18
CA THR A 415 -14.39 23.05 9.93
C THR A 415 -14.93 22.89 11.33
N THR A 416 -14.73 21.71 11.93
CA THR A 416 -15.26 21.43 13.26
C THR A 416 -14.14 21.29 14.30
N HIS A 417 -14.48 21.48 15.57
CA HIS A 417 -13.71 20.87 16.66
C HIS A 417 -13.85 19.35 16.61
N LYS A 418 -13.10 18.61 17.44
CA LYS A 418 -13.25 17.16 17.54
C LYS A 418 -14.70 16.80 17.86
N SER A 419 -15.28 15.91 17.09
CA SER A 419 -16.63 15.42 17.22
C SER A 419 -16.68 13.94 16.86
N LEU A 420 -17.63 13.20 17.39
CA LEU A 420 -17.82 11.79 17.08
C LEU A 420 -18.28 11.62 15.63
N GLU A 421 -17.76 10.61 14.95
CA GLU A 421 -18.16 10.23 13.58
C GLU A 421 -19.66 10.03 13.48
N LYS A 422 -20.24 9.28 14.41
CA LYS A 422 -21.71 9.06 14.47
C LYS A 422 -22.50 10.37 14.54
N SER A 423 -22.04 11.35 15.32
CA SER A 423 -22.65 12.67 15.41
C SER A 423 -22.60 13.40 14.07
N MET A 424 -21.42 13.37 13.41
CA MET A 424 -21.22 14.01 12.12
C MET A 424 -22.08 13.36 11.03
N GLN A 425 -22.12 12.03 10.95
CA GLN A 425 -22.95 11.31 9.99
C GLN A 425 -24.45 11.59 10.16
N ASN A 426 -24.92 11.71 11.41
CA ASN A 426 -26.31 12.11 11.70
C ASN A 426 -26.56 13.56 11.29
N ALA A 427 -25.62 14.47 11.54
CA ALA A 427 -25.71 15.85 11.10
C ALA A 427 -25.78 15.96 9.56
N ILE A 428 -24.91 15.23 8.82
CA ILE A 428 -24.93 15.18 7.36
C ILE A 428 -26.30 14.71 6.83
N LYS A 429 -26.88 13.66 7.43
CA LYS A 429 -28.21 13.18 7.03
C LYS A 429 -29.29 14.24 7.21
N GLN A 430 -29.26 14.99 8.32
CA GLN A 430 -30.20 16.07 8.56
C GLN A 430 -29.94 17.28 7.66
N LEU A 431 -28.69 17.67 7.44
CA LEU A 431 -28.34 18.75 6.51
C LEU A 431 -28.87 18.47 5.10
N LYS A 432 -28.74 17.24 4.60
CA LYS A 432 -29.30 16.83 3.29
C LYS A 432 -30.81 17.02 3.17
N SER A 433 -31.55 17.04 4.29
CA SER A 433 -32.99 17.22 4.30
C SER A 433 -33.44 18.69 4.35
N LEU A 434 -32.53 19.63 4.57
CA LEU A 434 -32.84 21.04 4.62
C LEU A 434 -33.11 21.60 3.21
N ASP A 435 -34.20 22.36 3.09
CA ASP A 435 -34.61 23.01 1.84
C ASP A 435 -33.63 24.08 1.32
N VAL A 436 -32.71 24.52 2.17
CA VAL A 436 -31.69 25.52 1.88
C VAL A 436 -30.38 24.93 1.37
N ILE A 437 -30.15 23.62 1.56
CA ILE A 437 -28.96 22.91 1.08
C ILE A 437 -29.24 22.43 -0.35
N LYS A 438 -28.42 22.88 -1.32
CA LYS A 438 -28.44 22.40 -2.69
C LYS A 438 -27.58 21.16 -2.86
N ALA A 439 -26.37 21.17 -2.28
CA ALA A 439 -25.43 20.05 -2.30
C ALA A 439 -24.52 20.07 -1.06
N ILE A 440 -24.11 18.88 -0.63
CA ILE A 440 -22.95 18.67 0.20
C ILE A 440 -21.85 18.23 -0.77
N CYS A 441 -20.84 19.08 -0.99
CA CYS A 441 -19.85 18.91 -2.05
C CYS A 441 -18.69 18.01 -1.58
N SER A 442 -18.25 18.21 -0.33
CA SER A 442 -17.17 17.41 0.28
C SER A 442 -17.30 17.45 1.80
#